data_b4f2248cf786e76701c79d2aa8d0f5cf
#
_entry.id   b4f2248cf786e76701c79d2aa8d0f5cf
#
_cell.length_a   1.000
_cell.length_b   1.000
_cell.length_c   1.000
_cell.angle_alpha   90.00
_cell.angle_beta   90.00
_cell.angle_gamma   90.00
#
_symmetry.space_group_name_H-M   'P 1'
#
loop_
_entity.id
_entity.type
_entity.pdbx_description
1 polymer ?
#
loop_
_entity_poly.entity_id
_entity_poly.type
_entity_poly.pdbx_seq_one_letter_code
_entity_poly.pdbx_strand_id
1 'polypeptide(L)'
;MHQWGACDTVRPDGVPVKALTEEMLQDIVASYGKTAALAKRVATSTRRCTVNPLIGREIEGSEVQPAPVKKKVLVAGSGSGGLYVAYTAAKRGHQVILCEKEAELGGILKSEQALPFKKEIYELSNTYALFARNAGVEIRTSVEVTPEYVEKESPDALIVAVGSQPLVPPIKGLDGDNVVIVNNYYLEKEKVTDQVVVFGGGLAGCECAIHLGQEGKQVHLVEMRTELAPDAVVWKFVLTEFSVKQKIISRSVKKINAALTITAIIQDVYGECLSALILH
;
A
#
# COMPACT_ATOMS: atom_id res chain seq x y z
N MET A 1 0.90 23.31 40.08
CA MET A 1 0.92 22.07 39.31
C MET A 1 2.38 21.63 39.22
N HIS A 2 2.75 20.52 39.89
CA HIS A 2 4.13 19.99 39.79
C HIS A 2 4.29 19.30 38.42
N GLN A 3 5.34 19.67 37.70
CA GLN A 3 5.71 18.98 36.48
C GLN A 3 6.83 17.98 36.80
N TRP A 4 6.75 16.79 36.19
CA TRP A 4 7.67 15.67 36.39
C TRP A 4 8.49 15.44 35.13
N GLY A 5 9.75 15.06 35.27
CA GLY A 5 10.70 14.74 34.21
C GLY A 5 11.52 13.50 34.51
N ALA A 6 12.35 13.06 33.58
CA ALA A 6 13.19 11.87 33.73
C ALA A 6 14.33 12.05 34.74
N CYS A 7 14.71 13.29 35.06
CA CYS A 7 15.70 13.65 36.05
C CYS A 7 15.34 15.00 36.69
N ASP A 8 15.93 15.27 37.87
CA ASP A 8 15.76 16.58 38.50
C ASP A 8 16.45 17.65 37.62
N THR A 9 15.68 18.67 37.27
CA THR A 9 16.15 19.79 36.46
C THR A 9 15.35 21.05 36.77
N VAL A 10 15.78 22.17 36.23
CA VAL A 10 15.05 23.43 36.30
C VAL A 10 14.70 23.85 34.88
N ARG A 11 13.47 24.17 34.64
CA ARG A 11 13.01 24.68 33.34
C ARG A 11 13.60 26.08 33.08
N PRO A 12 13.64 26.52 31.80
CA PRO A 12 14.08 27.87 31.43
C PRO A 12 13.30 28.99 32.15
N ASP A 13 12.06 28.73 32.58
CA ASP A 13 11.22 29.65 33.36
C ASP A 13 11.46 29.58 34.88
N GLY A 14 12.48 28.85 35.33
CA GLY A 14 12.87 28.72 36.73
C GLY A 14 12.03 27.72 37.55
N VAL A 15 11.10 27.02 36.92
CA VAL A 15 10.25 26.04 37.62
C VAL A 15 11.01 24.73 37.82
N PRO A 16 11.17 24.24 39.07
CA PRO A 16 11.82 22.98 39.34
C PRO A 16 11.00 21.80 38.81
N VAL A 17 11.68 20.87 38.16
CA VAL A 17 11.13 19.59 37.69
C VAL A 17 11.73 18.49 38.53
N LYS A 18 10.91 17.69 39.19
CA LYS A 18 11.36 16.53 39.96
C LYS A 18 11.52 15.31 39.09
N ALA A 19 12.52 14.50 39.38
CA ALA A 19 12.68 13.19 38.78
C ALA A 19 11.48 12.28 39.09
N LEU A 20 11.10 11.46 38.12
CA LEU A 20 10.13 10.39 38.33
C LEU A 20 10.78 9.28 39.15
N THR A 21 10.10 8.83 40.21
CA THR A 21 10.52 7.62 40.94
C THR A 21 10.20 6.38 40.11
N GLU A 22 10.89 5.27 40.39
CA GLU A 22 10.63 3.99 39.72
C GLU A 22 9.15 3.56 39.87
N GLU A 23 8.57 3.76 41.06
CA GLU A 23 7.15 3.49 41.32
C GLU A 23 6.23 4.34 40.42
N MET A 24 6.54 5.63 40.27
CA MET A 24 5.76 6.52 39.38
C MET A 24 5.92 6.14 37.91
N LEU A 25 7.10 5.68 37.51
CA LEU A 25 7.32 5.16 36.15
C LEU A 25 6.50 3.90 35.91
N GLN A 26 6.46 2.97 36.87
CA GLN A 26 5.65 1.76 36.78
C GLN A 26 4.16 2.07 36.74
N ASP A 27 3.68 3.04 37.51
CA ASP A 27 2.29 3.51 37.48
C ASP A 27 1.93 4.15 36.13
N ILE A 28 2.83 4.93 35.57
CA ILE A 28 2.67 5.52 34.23
C ILE A 28 2.56 4.40 33.20
N VAL A 29 3.51 3.45 33.20
CA VAL A 29 3.50 2.31 32.26
C VAL A 29 2.22 1.48 32.40
N ALA A 30 1.80 1.18 33.63
CA ALA A 30 0.55 0.46 33.90
C ALA A 30 -0.68 1.24 33.43
N SER A 31 -0.70 2.57 33.63
CA SER A 31 -1.78 3.46 33.16
C SER A 31 -1.83 3.51 31.64
N TYR A 32 -0.69 3.63 30.96
CA TYR A 32 -0.61 3.55 29.51
C TYR A 32 -1.07 2.17 28.99
N GLY A 33 -0.68 1.09 29.65
CA GLY A 33 -1.13 -0.26 29.33
C GLY A 33 -2.66 -0.40 29.44
N LYS A 34 -3.26 0.10 30.51
CA LYS A 34 -4.72 0.13 30.69
C LYS A 34 -5.41 0.99 29.65
N THR A 35 -4.87 2.17 29.36
CA THR A 35 -5.41 3.09 28.35
C THR A 35 -5.31 2.48 26.96
N ALA A 36 -4.19 1.83 26.62
CA ALA A 36 -4.02 1.12 25.36
C ALA A 36 -5.00 -0.07 25.22
N ALA A 37 -5.22 -0.83 26.30
CA ALA A 37 -6.21 -1.91 26.33
C ALA A 37 -7.63 -1.38 26.16
N LEU A 38 -7.98 -0.25 26.82
CA LEU A 38 -9.28 0.40 26.65
C LEU A 38 -9.44 0.94 25.24
N ALA A 39 -8.43 1.61 24.70
CA ALA A 39 -8.42 2.11 23.33
C ALA A 39 -8.54 0.98 22.30
N LYS A 40 -7.92 -0.18 22.56
CA LYS A 40 -8.09 -1.39 21.74
C LYS A 40 -9.56 -1.87 21.76
N ARG A 41 -10.21 -1.84 22.91
CA ARG A 41 -11.62 -2.27 23.05
C ARG A 41 -12.61 -1.31 22.39
N VAL A 42 -12.33 -0.01 22.39
CA VAL A 42 -13.23 1.04 21.89
C VAL A 42 -12.98 1.35 20.41
N ALA A 43 -11.74 1.19 19.94
CA ALA A 43 -11.31 1.59 18.59
C ALA A 43 -10.78 0.42 17.75
N THR A 44 -11.36 -0.76 17.86
CA THR A 44 -10.90 -1.99 17.22
C THR A 44 -10.86 -1.95 15.70
N SER A 45 -11.55 -1.01 15.05
CA SER A 45 -11.64 -0.94 13.59
C SER A 45 -10.65 0.05 12.94
N THR A 46 -10.06 0.99 13.69
CA THR A 46 -9.32 2.12 13.12
C THR A 46 -7.80 2.06 13.30
N ARG A 47 -7.28 1.16 14.10
CA ARG A 47 -5.84 1.03 14.34
C ARG A 47 -5.24 -0.02 13.42
N ARG A 48 -5.03 0.38 12.19
CA ARG A 48 -4.27 -0.40 11.21
C ARG A 48 -3.08 0.42 10.74
N CYS A 49 -1.94 -0.21 10.61
CA CYS A 49 -0.76 0.38 10.00
C CYS A 49 -0.43 -0.38 8.72
N THR A 50 -0.19 0.34 7.65
CA THR A 50 0.14 -0.25 6.35
C THR A 50 1.44 -1.05 6.41
N VAL A 51 2.39 -0.59 7.23
CA VAL A 51 3.74 -1.19 7.30
C VAL A 51 3.97 -2.05 8.54
N ASN A 52 3.12 -1.98 9.55
CA ASN A 52 3.24 -2.79 10.77
C ASN A 52 1.96 -3.60 11.04
N PRO A 53 1.91 -4.88 10.63
CA PRO A 53 0.74 -5.73 10.85
C PRO A 53 0.50 -6.07 12.34
N LEU A 54 1.49 -5.83 13.20
CA LEU A 54 1.41 -6.11 14.63
C LEU A 54 0.95 -4.92 15.48
N ILE A 55 0.66 -3.76 14.84
CA ILE A 55 0.25 -2.57 15.59
C ILE A 55 -0.95 -2.84 16.50
N GLY A 56 -0.82 -2.48 17.76
CA GLY A 56 -1.80 -2.75 18.81
C GLY A 56 -1.88 -4.21 19.25
N ARG A 57 -0.95 -5.06 18.76
CA ARG A 57 -0.82 -6.48 19.13
C ARG A 57 0.60 -6.83 19.59
N GLU A 58 1.39 -5.83 19.92
CA GLU A 58 2.81 -5.99 20.24
C GLU A 58 3.04 -6.95 21.40
N ILE A 59 2.11 -6.98 22.38
CA ILE A 59 2.18 -7.90 23.53
C ILE A 59 1.73 -9.32 23.16
N GLU A 60 0.70 -9.43 22.29
CA GLU A 60 0.10 -10.73 21.93
C GLU A 60 0.83 -11.42 20.77
N GLY A 61 1.44 -10.65 19.90
CA GLY A 61 2.02 -11.11 18.62
C GLY A 61 3.51 -10.99 18.52
N SER A 62 4.21 -10.52 19.56
CA SER A 62 5.66 -10.34 19.55
C SER A 62 6.43 -11.68 19.45
N GLU A 63 5.84 -12.75 19.95
CA GLU A 63 6.42 -14.10 19.89
C GLU A 63 5.66 -14.99 18.93
N VAL A 64 6.30 -15.28 17.79
CA VAL A 64 5.81 -16.27 16.84
C VAL A 64 6.06 -17.66 17.44
N GLN A 65 5.00 -18.33 17.88
CA GLN A 65 5.11 -19.65 18.48
C GLN A 65 5.57 -20.70 17.46
N PRO A 66 6.54 -21.57 17.80
CA PRO A 66 6.95 -22.67 16.93
C PRO A 66 5.78 -23.57 16.57
N ALA A 67 5.77 -24.08 15.35
CA ALA A 67 4.77 -25.05 14.94
C ALA A 67 5.03 -26.39 15.60
N PRO A 68 3.98 -27.10 16.09
CA PRO A 68 4.12 -28.42 16.70
C PRO A 68 4.63 -29.47 15.69
N VAL A 69 4.31 -29.27 14.41
CA VAL A 69 4.76 -30.14 13.31
C VAL A 69 5.38 -29.25 12.23
N LYS A 70 6.64 -29.52 11.89
CA LYS A 70 7.33 -28.83 10.78
C LYS A 70 6.80 -29.35 9.46
N LYS A 71 6.59 -28.45 8.52
CA LYS A 71 6.06 -28.74 7.18
C LYS A 71 6.94 -28.08 6.10
N LYS A 72 6.90 -28.64 4.90
CA LYS A 72 7.38 -28.01 3.69
C LYS A 72 6.26 -27.13 3.14
N VAL A 73 6.49 -25.82 3.14
CA VAL A 73 5.50 -24.82 2.70
C VAL A 73 5.98 -24.17 1.41
N LEU A 74 5.15 -24.20 0.37
CA LEU A 74 5.37 -23.49 -0.87
C LEU A 74 4.51 -22.22 -0.87
N VAL A 75 5.13 -21.05 -1.12
CA VAL A 75 4.44 -19.78 -1.25
C VAL A 75 4.54 -19.29 -2.69
N ALA A 76 3.42 -19.08 -3.35
CA ALA A 76 3.33 -18.54 -4.70
C ALA A 76 3.06 -17.05 -4.66
N GLY A 77 4.03 -16.26 -5.13
CA GLY A 77 3.98 -14.80 -5.18
C GLY A 77 4.72 -14.10 -4.05
N SER A 78 5.45 -13.05 -4.38
CA SER A 78 6.33 -12.27 -3.50
C SER A 78 5.82 -10.86 -3.22
N GLY A 79 4.53 -10.61 -3.34
CA GLY A 79 3.93 -9.38 -2.84
C GLY A 79 4.06 -9.29 -1.30
N SER A 80 3.62 -8.19 -0.70
CA SER A 80 3.71 -7.98 0.76
C SER A 80 3.12 -9.12 1.57
N GLY A 81 1.98 -9.67 1.13
CA GLY A 81 1.33 -10.83 1.77
C GLY A 81 2.19 -12.09 1.69
N GLY A 82 2.72 -12.42 0.49
CA GLY A 82 3.54 -13.61 0.28
C GLY A 82 4.87 -13.55 1.06
N LEU A 83 5.56 -12.41 1.01
CA LEU A 83 6.80 -12.22 1.77
C LEU A 83 6.59 -12.33 3.28
N TYR A 84 5.54 -11.69 3.80
CA TYR A 84 5.28 -11.70 5.24
C TYR A 84 4.81 -13.07 5.75
N VAL A 85 4.01 -13.80 4.96
CA VAL A 85 3.60 -15.15 5.33
C VAL A 85 4.76 -16.12 5.25
N ALA A 86 5.65 -16.01 4.25
CA ALA A 86 6.86 -16.82 4.15
C ALA A 86 7.78 -16.59 5.36
N TYR A 87 8.02 -15.33 5.71
CA TYR A 87 8.76 -14.96 6.92
C TYR A 87 8.15 -15.60 8.18
N THR A 88 6.84 -15.44 8.36
CA THR A 88 6.14 -15.94 9.54
C THR A 88 6.18 -17.49 9.62
N ALA A 89 5.98 -18.16 8.48
CA ALA A 89 6.07 -19.62 8.42
C ALA A 89 7.49 -20.13 8.76
N ALA A 90 8.52 -19.46 8.23
CA ALA A 90 9.91 -19.81 8.55
C ALA A 90 10.24 -19.57 10.04
N LYS A 91 9.78 -18.46 10.62
CA LYS A 91 9.89 -18.19 12.06
C LYS A 91 9.21 -19.24 12.92
N ARG A 92 8.15 -19.87 12.42
CA ARG A 92 7.50 -21.01 13.06
C ARG A 92 8.24 -22.33 12.91
N GLY A 93 9.33 -22.35 12.15
CA GLY A 93 10.21 -23.51 11.96
C GLY A 93 9.84 -24.39 10.78
N HIS A 94 8.96 -23.94 9.89
CA HIS A 94 8.67 -24.65 8.64
C HIS A 94 9.84 -24.49 7.63
N GLN A 95 10.00 -25.46 6.74
CA GLN A 95 10.82 -25.32 5.53
C GLN A 95 10.01 -24.54 4.51
N VAL A 96 10.45 -23.34 4.11
CA VAL A 96 9.66 -22.46 3.24
C VAL A 96 10.39 -22.20 1.94
N ILE A 97 9.69 -22.42 0.82
CA ILE A 97 10.09 -22.05 -0.52
C ILE A 97 9.10 -20.97 -0.99
N LEU A 98 9.63 -19.80 -1.39
CA LEU A 98 8.84 -18.74 -1.98
C LEU A 98 9.24 -18.59 -3.43
N CYS A 99 8.26 -18.70 -4.34
CA CYS A 99 8.45 -18.51 -5.78
C CYS A 99 7.79 -17.23 -6.26
N GLU A 100 8.49 -16.50 -7.11
CA GLU A 100 8.02 -15.31 -7.79
C GLU A 100 8.24 -15.44 -9.29
N LYS A 101 7.20 -15.17 -10.09
CA LYS A 101 7.28 -15.27 -11.55
C LYS A 101 8.16 -14.19 -12.19
N GLU A 102 8.21 -13.00 -11.56
CA GLU A 102 9.07 -11.90 -11.99
C GLU A 102 10.50 -12.08 -11.49
N ALA A 103 11.42 -11.33 -12.09
CA ALA A 103 12.83 -11.32 -11.66
C ALA A 103 13.01 -10.61 -10.30
N GLU A 104 12.10 -9.71 -9.96
CA GLU A 104 12.15 -8.87 -8.76
C GLU A 104 10.99 -9.16 -7.80
N LEU A 105 11.30 -9.12 -6.50
CA LEU A 105 10.31 -9.27 -5.44
C LEU A 105 9.52 -7.97 -5.22
N GLY A 106 8.36 -8.07 -4.55
CA GLY A 106 7.60 -6.91 -4.06
C GLY A 106 6.21 -6.76 -4.67
N GLY A 107 5.90 -7.48 -5.76
CA GLY A 107 4.58 -7.46 -6.37
C GLY A 107 4.11 -6.04 -6.72
N ILE A 108 2.85 -5.73 -6.38
CA ILE A 108 2.23 -4.44 -6.69
C ILE A 108 2.90 -3.24 -5.99
N LEU A 109 3.61 -3.45 -4.87
CA LEU A 109 4.27 -2.35 -4.18
C LEU A 109 5.39 -1.71 -5.00
N LYS A 110 5.88 -2.38 -6.05
CA LYS A 110 6.85 -1.79 -6.99
C LYS A 110 6.30 -0.58 -7.72
N SER A 111 5.00 -0.51 -7.94
CA SER A 111 4.36 0.64 -8.58
C SER A 111 4.48 1.92 -7.75
N GLU A 112 4.61 1.81 -6.44
CA GLU A 112 4.66 2.95 -5.52
C GLU A 112 5.99 3.73 -5.60
N GLN A 113 7.02 3.18 -6.23
CA GLN A 113 8.28 3.89 -6.46
C GLN A 113 8.13 5.15 -7.33
N ALA A 114 7.08 5.23 -8.14
CA ALA A 114 6.79 6.39 -8.96
C ALA A 114 6.30 7.59 -8.14
N LEU A 115 5.77 7.35 -6.94
CA LEU A 115 5.14 8.35 -6.10
C LEU A 115 6.07 8.73 -4.94
N PRO A 116 6.71 9.92 -4.95
CA PRO A 116 7.69 10.31 -3.93
C PRO A 116 7.15 10.25 -2.50
N PHE A 117 5.86 10.54 -2.30
CA PHE A 117 5.20 10.49 -1.00
C PHE A 117 4.85 9.07 -0.53
N LYS A 118 5.09 8.03 -1.36
CA LYS A 118 4.88 6.61 -1.04
C LYS A 118 6.16 5.78 -1.05
N LYS A 119 7.32 6.41 -1.12
CA LYS A 119 8.62 5.73 -1.15
C LYS A 119 8.77 4.71 -0.02
N GLU A 120 8.29 5.00 1.18
CA GLU A 120 8.36 4.10 2.32
C GLU A 120 7.53 2.83 2.14
N ILE A 121 6.41 2.91 1.38
CA ILE A 121 5.60 1.73 1.03
C ILE A 121 6.34 0.84 0.03
N TYR A 122 7.03 1.43 -0.92
CA TYR A 122 7.93 0.68 -1.82
C TYR A 122 9.03 -0.03 -1.04
N GLU A 123 9.70 0.67 -0.11
CA GLU A 123 10.77 0.09 0.73
C GLU A 123 10.28 -1.03 1.66
N LEU A 124 8.98 -1.09 1.95
CA LEU A 124 8.39 -2.17 2.74
C LEU A 124 8.62 -3.53 2.09
N SER A 125 8.55 -3.63 0.77
CA SER A 125 8.78 -4.88 0.05
C SER A 125 10.22 -5.38 0.22
N ASN A 126 11.20 -4.47 0.20
CA ASN A 126 12.61 -4.77 0.43
C ASN A 126 12.83 -5.23 1.88
N THR A 127 12.17 -4.58 2.83
CA THR A 127 12.23 -4.95 4.26
C THR A 127 11.67 -6.35 4.49
N TYR A 128 10.53 -6.68 3.91
CA TYR A 128 9.95 -8.01 4.06
C TYR A 128 10.76 -9.09 3.34
N ALA A 129 11.35 -8.77 2.18
CA ALA A 129 12.28 -9.68 1.50
C ALA A 129 13.52 -9.97 2.37
N LEU A 130 14.05 -8.95 3.03
CA LEU A 130 15.16 -9.11 3.98
C LEU A 130 14.77 -9.99 5.17
N PHE A 131 13.59 -9.76 5.75
CA PHE A 131 13.08 -10.58 6.85
C PHE A 131 12.92 -12.04 6.44
N ALA A 132 12.37 -12.31 5.25
CA ALA A 132 12.21 -13.66 4.74
C ALA A 132 13.57 -14.35 4.54
N ARG A 133 14.55 -13.67 3.92
CA ARG A 133 15.92 -14.19 3.76
C ARG A 133 16.57 -14.51 5.08
N ASN A 134 16.52 -13.59 6.05
CA ASN A 134 17.13 -13.76 7.37
C ASN A 134 16.46 -14.88 8.19
N ALA A 135 15.20 -15.19 7.91
CA ALA A 135 14.49 -16.31 8.50
C ALA A 135 14.78 -17.66 7.82
N GLY A 136 15.59 -17.69 6.75
CA GLY A 136 15.97 -18.92 6.04
C GLY A 136 14.97 -19.35 4.98
N VAL A 137 14.13 -18.45 4.46
CA VAL A 137 13.24 -18.75 3.33
C VAL A 137 14.08 -18.92 2.06
N GLU A 138 13.87 -20.03 1.36
CA GLU A 138 14.41 -20.24 0.01
C GLU A 138 13.58 -19.43 -0.99
N ILE A 139 14.18 -18.41 -1.61
CA ILE A 139 13.52 -17.52 -2.57
C ILE A 139 13.97 -17.86 -3.97
N ARG A 140 12.99 -18.15 -4.84
CA ARG A 140 13.19 -18.45 -6.28
C ARG A 140 12.46 -17.40 -7.11
N THR A 141 13.18 -16.55 -7.79
CA THR A 141 12.64 -15.58 -8.76
C THR A 141 12.62 -16.16 -10.17
N SER A 142 11.84 -15.56 -11.07
CA SER A 142 11.61 -16.03 -12.44
C SER A 142 11.05 -17.46 -12.48
N VAL A 143 10.23 -17.81 -11.48
CA VAL A 143 9.60 -19.12 -11.34
C VAL A 143 8.10 -18.96 -11.16
N GLU A 144 7.34 -19.32 -12.17
CA GLU A 144 5.88 -19.40 -12.09
C GLU A 144 5.44 -20.68 -11.43
N VAL A 145 4.57 -20.60 -10.43
CA VAL A 145 4.01 -21.75 -9.74
C VAL A 145 2.79 -22.24 -10.50
N THR A 146 2.97 -23.31 -11.26
CA THR A 146 1.89 -24.03 -11.95
C THR A 146 1.46 -25.28 -11.16
N PRO A 147 0.33 -25.92 -11.50
CA PRO A 147 -0.06 -27.19 -10.89
C PRO A 147 1.06 -28.25 -10.96
N GLU A 148 1.72 -28.37 -12.11
CA GLU A 148 2.81 -29.32 -12.32
C GLU A 148 4.02 -29.00 -11.43
N TYR A 149 4.30 -27.70 -11.21
CA TYR A 149 5.35 -27.29 -10.30
C TYR A 149 5.04 -27.66 -8.85
N VAL A 150 3.77 -27.52 -8.44
CA VAL A 150 3.31 -27.92 -7.10
C VAL A 150 3.44 -29.44 -6.91
N GLU A 151 3.03 -30.22 -7.91
CA GLU A 151 3.17 -31.68 -7.87
C GLU A 151 4.64 -32.11 -7.75
N LYS A 152 5.54 -31.50 -8.54
CA LYS A 152 6.98 -31.73 -8.49
C LYS A 152 7.59 -31.41 -7.12
N GLU A 153 7.24 -30.25 -6.55
CA GLU A 153 7.77 -29.80 -5.25
C GLU A 153 7.16 -30.61 -4.10
N SER A 154 5.97 -31.17 -4.28
CA SER A 154 5.23 -31.94 -3.27
C SER A 154 5.23 -31.28 -1.89
N PRO A 155 4.72 -30.04 -1.74
CA PRO A 155 4.68 -29.36 -0.46
C PRO A 155 3.57 -29.95 0.43
N ASP A 156 3.78 -29.89 1.75
CA ASP A 156 2.72 -30.23 2.73
C ASP A 156 1.62 -29.15 2.75
N ALA A 157 1.94 -27.91 2.33
CA ALA A 157 0.99 -26.81 2.23
C ALA A 157 1.41 -25.84 1.12
N LEU A 158 0.43 -25.41 0.33
CA LEU A 158 0.57 -24.34 -0.65
C LEU A 158 -0.15 -23.08 -0.17
N ILE A 159 0.54 -21.95 -0.22
CA ILE A 159 -0.04 -20.64 0.04
C ILE A 159 -0.03 -19.84 -1.26
N VAL A 160 -1.22 -19.49 -1.73
CA VAL A 160 -1.40 -18.71 -2.95
C VAL A 160 -1.50 -17.23 -2.59
N ALA A 161 -0.48 -16.45 -2.95
CA ALA A 161 -0.36 -15.01 -2.69
C ALA A 161 -0.04 -14.22 -3.97
N VAL A 162 -0.68 -14.61 -5.07
CA VAL A 162 -0.40 -14.11 -6.43
C VAL A 162 -0.95 -12.70 -6.72
N GLY A 163 -1.64 -12.10 -5.75
CA GLY A 163 -2.19 -10.74 -5.86
C GLY A 163 -3.42 -10.66 -6.77
N SER A 164 -3.60 -9.47 -7.36
CA SER A 164 -4.69 -9.18 -8.28
C SER A 164 -4.18 -8.43 -9.50
N GLN A 165 -4.97 -8.41 -10.56
CA GLN A 165 -4.70 -7.60 -11.75
C GLN A 165 -5.66 -6.41 -11.77
N PRO A 166 -5.25 -5.24 -12.29
CA PRO A 166 -6.14 -4.12 -12.50
C PRO A 166 -7.30 -4.51 -13.42
N LEU A 167 -8.51 -4.12 -13.05
CA LEU A 167 -9.68 -4.29 -13.90
C LEU A 167 -9.70 -3.18 -14.94
N VAL A 168 -9.44 -3.52 -16.19
CA VAL A 168 -9.61 -2.61 -17.33
C VAL A 168 -11.03 -2.78 -17.86
N PRO A 169 -11.88 -1.74 -17.78
CA PRO A 169 -13.25 -1.84 -18.29
C PRO A 169 -13.25 -1.97 -19.82
N PRO A 170 -14.26 -2.64 -20.42
CA PRO A 170 -14.33 -2.85 -21.87
C PRO A 170 -14.80 -1.57 -22.60
N ILE A 171 -14.01 -0.52 -22.53
CA ILE A 171 -14.27 0.75 -23.21
C ILE A 171 -13.39 0.83 -24.44
N LYS A 172 -13.96 1.13 -25.58
CA LYS A 172 -13.23 1.22 -26.85
C LYS A 172 -12.13 2.28 -26.77
N GLY A 173 -10.90 1.88 -27.11
CA GLY A 173 -9.71 2.74 -27.12
C GLY A 173 -8.86 2.65 -25.86
N LEU A 174 -9.24 1.86 -24.84
CA LEU A 174 -8.39 1.58 -23.68
C LEU A 174 -7.25 0.58 -23.98
N ASP A 175 -7.22 0.06 -25.18
CA ASP A 175 -6.16 -0.79 -25.74
C ASP A 175 -5.17 -0.02 -26.63
N GLY A 176 -5.28 1.32 -26.66
CA GLY A 176 -4.40 2.18 -27.47
C GLY A 176 -2.99 2.34 -26.86
N ASP A 177 -2.00 2.60 -27.72
CA ASP A 177 -0.59 2.79 -27.35
C ASP A 177 -0.36 4.01 -26.44
N ASN A 178 -1.31 4.93 -26.39
CA ASN A 178 -1.32 6.11 -25.52
C ASN A 178 -1.98 5.87 -24.15
N VAL A 179 -2.29 4.61 -23.83
CA VAL A 179 -2.94 4.22 -22.58
C VAL A 179 -1.91 3.58 -21.66
N VAL A 180 -1.84 4.06 -20.43
CA VAL A 180 -0.95 3.53 -19.39
C VAL A 180 -1.80 3.13 -18.19
N ILE A 181 -1.63 1.91 -17.71
CA ILE A 181 -2.21 1.46 -16.44
C ILE A 181 -1.42 2.11 -15.30
N VAL A 182 -2.11 2.71 -14.34
CA VAL A 182 -1.46 3.47 -13.24
C VAL A 182 -0.40 2.67 -12.49
N ASN A 183 -0.63 1.35 -12.34
CA ASN A 183 0.34 0.45 -11.70
C ASN A 183 1.64 0.30 -12.50
N ASN A 184 1.61 0.55 -13.80
CA ASN A 184 2.76 0.48 -14.70
C ASN A 184 3.38 1.86 -14.98
N TYR A 185 2.80 2.93 -14.44
CA TYR A 185 3.26 4.30 -14.69
C TYR A 185 4.76 4.47 -14.44
N TYR A 186 5.31 3.82 -13.42
CA TYR A 186 6.75 3.89 -13.11
C TYR A 186 7.67 3.32 -14.20
N LEU A 187 7.14 2.43 -15.06
CA LEU A 187 7.85 1.83 -16.20
C LEU A 187 7.63 2.59 -17.51
N GLU A 188 6.53 3.37 -17.61
CA GLU A 188 6.03 3.92 -18.86
C GLU A 188 5.84 5.45 -18.78
N LYS A 189 6.61 6.12 -17.92
CA LYS A 189 6.52 7.57 -17.70
C LYS A 189 6.66 8.40 -18.97
N GLU A 190 7.47 7.93 -19.90
CA GLU A 190 7.72 8.59 -21.18
C GLU A 190 6.50 8.65 -22.11
N LYS A 191 5.54 7.78 -21.91
CA LYS A 191 4.27 7.81 -22.66
C LYS A 191 3.31 8.89 -22.15
N VAL A 192 3.56 9.43 -20.95
CA VAL A 192 2.66 10.38 -20.30
C VAL A 192 3.10 11.80 -20.60
N THR A 193 2.34 12.48 -21.46
CA THR A 193 2.60 13.85 -21.92
C THR A 193 2.09 14.90 -20.95
N ASP A 194 2.10 16.19 -21.37
CA ASP A 194 1.69 17.31 -20.51
C ASP A 194 0.17 17.38 -20.30
N GLN A 195 -0.61 16.80 -21.21
CA GLN A 195 -2.07 16.74 -21.09
C GLN A 195 -2.49 15.29 -20.83
N VAL A 196 -3.15 15.05 -19.70
CA VAL A 196 -3.46 13.71 -19.22
C VAL A 196 -4.91 13.60 -18.78
N VAL A 197 -5.56 12.52 -19.19
CA VAL A 197 -6.82 12.09 -18.58
C VAL A 197 -6.54 10.89 -17.68
N VAL A 198 -6.87 11.02 -16.41
CA VAL A 198 -6.88 9.90 -15.46
C VAL A 198 -8.28 9.33 -15.41
N PHE A 199 -8.42 8.08 -15.77
CA PHE A 199 -9.70 7.37 -15.81
C PHE A 199 -9.86 6.48 -14.58
N GLY A 200 -10.83 6.81 -13.74
CA GLY A 200 -11.04 6.19 -12.43
C GLY A 200 -10.60 7.09 -11.28
N GLY A 201 -11.55 7.52 -10.48
CA GLY A 201 -11.37 8.40 -9.33
C GLY A 201 -11.33 7.65 -7.99
N GLY A 202 -10.85 6.41 -7.99
CA GLY A 202 -10.50 5.70 -6.76
C GLY A 202 -9.27 6.31 -6.08
N LEU A 203 -8.79 5.70 -4.99
CA LEU A 203 -7.65 6.20 -4.23
C LEU A 203 -6.40 6.37 -5.10
N ALA A 204 -6.01 5.34 -5.84
CA ALA A 204 -4.79 5.39 -6.65
C ALA A 204 -4.92 6.34 -7.86
N GLY A 205 -6.10 6.45 -8.48
CA GLY A 205 -6.33 7.43 -9.54
C GLY A 205 -6.23 8.87 -9.04
N CYS A 206 -6.77 9.16 -7.86
CA CYS A 206 -6.63 10.47 -7.23
C CYS A 206 -5.18 10.78 -6.88
N GLU A 207 -4.44 9.83 -6.32
CA GLU A 207 -3.02 9.99 -5.97
C GLU A 207 -2.16 10.20 -7.22
N CYS A 208 -2.41 9.43 -8.28
CA CYS A 208 -1.73 9.60 -9.56
C CYS A 208 -2.02 10.97 -10.17
N ALA A 209 -3.28 11.41 -10.17
CA ALA A 209 -3.66 12.74 -10.66
C ALA A 209 -2.96 13.86 -9.90
N ILE A 210 -2.88 13.75 -8.58
CA ILE A 210 -2.16 14.72 -7.73
C ILE A 210 -0.68 14.75 -8.08
N HIS A 211 -0.04 13.60 -8.23
CA HIS A 211 1.37 13.49 -8.58
C HIS A 211 1.66 14.14 -9.93
N LEU A 212 0.86 13.81 -10.95
CA LEU A 212 1.00 14.41 -12.28
C LEU A 212 0.79 15.93 -12.26
N GLY A 213 -0.18 16.42 -11.47
CA GLY A 213 -0.36 17.84 -11.27
C GLY A 213 0.83 18.51 -10.57
N GLN A 214 1.49 17.84 -9.62
CA GLN A 214 2.72 18.31 -8.98
C GLN A 214 3.90 18.35 -9.95
N GLU A 215 3.92 17.48 -10.96
CA GLU A 215 4.88 17.54 -12.07
C GLU A 215 4.56 18.63 -13.10
N GLY A 216 3.50 19.43 -12.88
CA GLY A 216 3.11 20.55 -13.74
C GLY A 216 2.22 20.15 -14.93
N LYS A 217 1.76 18.91 -15.00
CA LYS A 217 0.89 18.43 -16.08
C LYS A 217 -0.55 18.95 -15.91
N GLN A 218 -1.23 19.10 -17.04
CA GLN A 218 -2.67 19.40 -17.06
C GLN A 218 -3.45 18.10 -16.92
N VAL A 219 -4.14 17.94 -15.80
CA VAL A 219 -4.79 16.67 -15.45
C VAL A 219 -6.30 16.83 -15.39
N HIS A 220 -6.99 15.93 -16.12
CA HIS A 220 -8.43 15.73 -16.01
C HIS A 220 -8.70 14.37 -15.39
N LEU A 221 -9.40 14.35 -14.27
CA LEU A 221 -9.82 13.13 -13.58
C LEU A 221 -11.27 12.83 -13.91
N VAL A 222 -11.51 11.67 -14.50
CA VAL A 222 -12.85 11.21 -14.90
C VAL A 222 -13.29 10.08 -14.00
N GLU A 223 -14.43 10.25 -13.32
CA GLU A 223 -15.00 9.25 -12.41
C GLU A 223 -16.48 8.99 -12.77
N MET A 224 -16.87 7.73 -12.73
CA MET A 224 -18.24 7.29 -12.97
C MET A 224 -19.16 7.57 -11.77
N ARG A 225 -18.62 7.53 -10.56
CA ARG A 225 -19.35 7.83 -9.32
C ARG A 225 -19.50 9.33 -9.12
N THR A 226 -20.39 9.72 -8.22
CA THR A 226 -20.61 11.12 -7.85
C THR A 226 -19.54 11.66 -6.91
N GLU A 227 -18.72 10.79 -6.34
CA GLU A 227 -17.69 11.11 -5.35
C GLU A 227 -16.34 10.51 -5.73
N LEU A 228 -15.28 11.28 -5.49
CA LEU A 228 -13.90 10.80 -5.61
C LEU A 228 -13.50 10.02 -4.36
N ALA A 229 -12.70 8.98 -4.55
CA ALA A 229 -12.11 8.17 -3.48
C ALA A 229 -13.09 7.85 -2.33
N PRO A 230 -14.30 7.30 -2.60
CA PRO A 230 -15.32 7.08 -1.58
C PRO A 230 -14.83 6.15 -0.46
N ASP A 231 -13.88 5.26 -0.78
CA ASP A 231 -13.33 4.28 0.14
C ASP A 231 -12.14 4.83 0.97
N ALA A 232 -11.67 6.04 0.65
CA ALA A 232 -10.56 6.70 1.35
C ALA A 232 -11.04 7.48 2.60
N VAL A 233 -11.66 6.79 3.54
CA VAL A 233 -12.40 7.36 4.69
C VAL A 233 -11.65 8.46 5.44
N VAL A 234 -10.36 8.29 5.69
CA VAL A 234 -9.52 9.24 6.44
C VAL A 234 -8.81 10.22 5.49
N TRP A 235 -8.41 9.76 4.31
CA TRP A 235 -7.58 10.52 3.37
C TRP A 235 -8.38 11.38 2.39
N LYS A 236 -9.71 11.20 2.31
CA LYS A 236 -10.59 11.91 1.38
C LYS A 236 -10.42 13.43 1.47
N PHE A 237 -10.36 13.96 2.67
CA PHE A 237 -10.15 15.40 2.89
C PHE A 237 -8.83 15.88 2.32
N VAL A 238 -7.73 15.15 2.63
CA VAL A 238 -6.38 15.48 2.15
C VAL A 238 -6.32 15.41 0.63
N LEU A 239 -6.84 14.34 0.03
CA LEU A 239 -6.88 14.17 -1.44
C LEU A 239 -7.68 15.29 -2.12
N THR A 240 -8.82 15.69 -1.54
CA THR A 240 -9.63 16.77 -2.10
C THR A 240 -8.88 18.10 -2.04
N GLU A 241 -8.25 18.44 -0.92
CA GLU A 241 -7.47 19.66 -0.77
C GLU A 241 -6.28 19.72 -1.74
N PHE A 242 -5.53 18.62 -1.88
CA PHE A 242 -4.43 18.54 -2.84
C PHE A 242 -4.90 18.63 -4.28
N SER A 243 -6.02 18.00 -4.63
CA SER A 243 -6.59 18.08 -5.98
C SER A 243 -6.95 19.52 -6.36
N VAL A 244 -7.54 20.28 -5.43
CA VAL A 244 -7.85 21.70 -5.62
C VAL A 244 -6.56 22.53 -5.79
N LYS A 245 -5.54 22.30 -4.95
CA LYS A 245 -4.25 23.01 -5.04
C LYS A 245 -3.54 22.77 -6.38
N GLN A 246 -3.65 21.55 -6.93
CA GLN A 246 -3.04 21.19 -8.22
C GLN A 246 -3.93 21.53 -9.42
N LYS A 247 -5.07 22.22 -9.21
CA LYS A 247 -6.03 22.60 -10.26
C LYS A 247 -6.52 21.41 -11.09
N ILE A 248 -6.64 20.24 -10.48
CA ILE A 248 -7.13 19.03 -11.13
C ILE A 248 -8.62 19.23 -11.41
N ILE A 249 -9.02 19.10 -12.67
CA ILE A 249 -10.41 19.20 -13.09
C ILE A 249 -11.05 17.81 -12.95
N SER A 250 -11.91 17.62 -11.95
CA SER A 250 -12.69 16.39 -11.81
C SER A 250 -14.05 16.50 -12.50
N ARG A 251 -14.43 15.47 -13.25
CA ARG A 251 -15.74 15.37 -13.89
C ARG A 251 -16.41 14.04 -13.54
N SER A 252 -17.64 14.12 -13.06
CA SER A 252 -18.48 12.93 -12.86
C SER A 252 -19.23 12.62 -14.18
N VAL A 253 -18.96 11.46 -14.76
CA VAL A 253 -19.66 10.99 -15.96
C VAL A 253 -20.69 9.95 -15.55
N LYS A 254 -21.95 10.35 -15.45
CA LYS A 254 -23.06 9.52 -14.93
C LYS A 254 -23.38 8.24 -15.71
N LYS A 255 -22.91 8.10 -16.95
CA LYS A 255 -23.01 6.87 -17.76
C LYS A 255 -21.87 6.81 -18.76
N ILE A 256 -20.95 5.94 -18.53
CA ILE A 256 -20.09 5.44 -19.60
C ILE A 256 -20.86 4.28 -20.21
N ASN A 257 -21.70 4.58 -21.20
CA ASN A 257 -22.29 3.53 -22.03
C ASN A 257 -21.16 2.92 -22.88
N ALA A 258 -21.24 1.63 -23.19
CA ALA A 258 -20.33 0.92 -24.08
C ALA A 258 -20.20 1.57 -25.49
N ALA A 259 -21.02 2.57 -25.83
CA ALA A 259 -20.96 3.37 -27.04
C ALA A 259 -20.11 4.64 -26.93
N LEU A 260 -19.69 5.07 -25.72
CA LEU A 260 -18.77 6.18 -25.54
C LEU A 260 -17.35 5.65 -25.77
N THR A 261 -16.76 6.09 -26.86
CA THR A 261 -15.32 5.87 -27.12
C THR A 261 -14.51 6.81 -26.23
N ILE A 262 -13.33 6.40 -25.80
CA ILE A 262 -12.37 7.30 -25.15
C ILE A 262 -12.16 8.56 -25.98
N THR A 263 -12.10 8.45 -27.29
CA THR A 263 -12.05 9.58 -28.21
C THR A 263 -13.18 10.58 -27.98
N ALA A 264 -14.40 10.12 -27.71
CA ALA A 264 -15.55 11.02 -27.44
C ALA A 264 -15.41 11.69 -26.05
N ILE A 265 -14.93 10.99 -25.04
CA ILE A 265 -14.64 11.56 -23.71
C ILE A 265 -13.51 12.59 -23.83
N ILE A 266 -12.48 12.27 -24.59
CA ILE A 266 -11.33 13.14 -24.86
C ILE A 266 -11.77 14.38 -25.62
N GLN A 267 -12.57 14.25 -26.69
CA GLN A 267 -13.11 15.39 -27.44
C GLN A 267 -14.01 16.29 -26.60
N ASP A 268 -14.83 15.70 -25.71
CA ASP A 268 -15.67 16.46 -24.79
C ASP A 268 -14.88 17.23 -23.74
N VAL A 269 -13.69 16.72 -23.36
CA VAL A 269 -12.82 17.31 -22.34
C VAL A 269 -11.87 18.37 -22.91
N TYR A 270 -11.29 18.14 -24.08
CA TYR A 270 -10.20 18.99 -24.61
C TYR A 270 -10.46 19.57 -26.01
N GLY A 271 -11.44 19.08 -26.74
CA GLY A 271 -11.71 19.53 -28.11
C GLY A 271 -10.67 19.09 -29.16
N GLU A 272 -9.52 18.56 -28.77
CA GLU A 272 -8.43 18.09 -29.62
C GLU A 272 -7.73 16.84 -29.09
N CYS A 273 -6.90 16.21 -29.93
CA CYS A 273 -6.30 14.90 -29.72
C CYS A 273 -5.35 14.86 -28.51
N LEU A 274 -5.61 14.00 -27.55
CA LEU A 274 -4.76 13.71 -26.39
C LEU A 274 -3.70 12.68 -26.70
N SER A 275 -2.58 12.80 -26.00
CA SER A 275 -1.44 11.92 -26.15
C SER A 275 -1.23 10.92 -25.02
N ALA A 276 -1.94 11.00 -23.90
CA ALA A 276 -1.86 9.97 -22.86
C ALA A 276 -3.13 9.86 -22.03
N LEU A 277 -3.51 8.64 -21.70
CA LEU A 277 -4.60 8.26 -20.83
C LEU A 277 -4.10 7.30 -19.77
N ILE A 278 -4.38 7.57 -18.50
CA ILE A 278 -4.01 6.72 -17.39
C ILE A 278 -5.26 6.06 -16.81
N LEU A 279 -5.21 4.74 -16.65
CA LEU A 279 -6.27 3.92 -16.08
C LEU A 279 -5.92 3.47 -14.68
N HIS A 280 -6.95 3.44 -13.85
CA HIS A 280 -6.87 2.83 -12.53
C HIS A 280 -7.84 1.67 -12.44
#